data_716e9f25d77c0ed37afcd5d9570e9069
#
_entry.id   716e9f25d77c0ed37afcd5d9570e9069
#
_cell.length_a   1.000
_cell.length_b   1.000
_cell.length_c   1.000
_cell.angle_alpha   90.00
_cell.angle_beta   90.00
_cell.angle_gamma   90.00
#
_symmetry.space_group_name_H-M   'P 1'
#
loop_
_entity.id
_entity.type
_entity.pdbx_description
1 polymer ?
#
loop_
_entity_poly.entity_id
_entity_poly.type
_entity_poly.pdbx_seq_one_letter_code
_entity_poly.pdbx_strand_id
1 'polypeptide(L)'
;PGLSGKFKSKNGLSWYNGYNSSKTYSDSLWRMSGYTSSGAAATTIATGRKTYNASIGTDIYFKPLKSIAQKAKELGKSAGVVSSVQFAHATPASFVAHNVHRNNYEEIAQEMIKSDIDIIFGCGNPYFDNDGKKSENNEVSDTCFTKVVFFMNRLRSTEN
;
A
#
# COMPACT_ATOMS: atom_id res chain seq x y z
N PRO A 1 -6.78 -9.30 20.45
CA PRO A 1 -7.99 -8.74 21.01
C PRO A 1 -8.34 -7.46 20.25
N GLY A 2 -9.24 -7.58 19.25
CA GLY A 2 -9.68 -6.43 18.48
C GLY A 2 -10.61 -5.58 19.33
N LEU A 3 -10.36 -4.29 19.36
CA LEU A 3 -11.29 -3.33 19.93
C LEU A 3 -12.59 -3.37 19.12
N SER A 4 -13.64 -3.99 19.67
CA SER A 4 -15.00 -3.90 19.18
C SER A 4 -15.57 -2.55 19.62
N GLY A 5 -15.50 -1.56 18.73
CA GLY A 5 -16.11 -0.26 18.96
C GLY A 5 -16.70 0.26 17.66
N LYS A 6 -18.00 0.53 17.65
CA LYS A 6 -18.62 1.31 16.59
C LYS A 6 -18.19 2.75 16.75
N PHE A 7 -17.23 3.20 15.95
CA PHE A 7 -16.96 4.62 15.84
C PHE A 7 -17.70 5.16 14.61
N LYS A 8 -18.66 6.04 14.80
CA LYS A 8 -19.20 6.87 13.72
C LYS A 8 -18.27 8.07 13.54
N SER A 9 -17.66 8.22 12.40
CA SER A 9 -17.01 9.46 12.05
C SER A 9 -18.05 10.54 11.75
N LYS A 10 -17.72 11.80 11.97
CA LYS A 10 -18.56 12.95 11.59
C LYS A 10 -18.91 13.00 10.09
N ASN A 11 -18.22 12.25 9.26
CA ASN A 11 -18.34 12.22 7.79
C ASN A 11 -19.05 10.98 7.25
N GLY A 12 -19.73 10.19 8.10
CA GLY A 12 -20.52 9.03 7.65
C GLY A 12 -19.71 7.81 7.26
N LEU A 13 -18.39 7.83 7.37
CA LEU A 13 -17.52 6.69 7.13
C LEU A 13 -17.65 5.70 8.30
N SER A 14 -18.12 4.50 8.03
CA SER A 14 -18.27 3.46 9.03
C SER A 14 -16.94 2.72 9.25
N TRP A 15 -16.57 2.57 10.52
CA TRP A 15 -15.47 1.69 10.92
C TRP A 15 -15.90 0.24 10.89
N TYR A 16 -14.98 -0.57 10.44
CA TYR A 16 -15.12 -2.01 10.47
C TYR A 16 -15.09 -2.55 11.91
N ASN A 17 -16.07 -3.35 12.27
CA ASN A 17 -16.03 -4.20 13.46
C ASN A 17 -15.00 -5.30 13.24
N GLY A 18 -13.73 -5.08 13.42
CA GLY A 18 -12.64 -6.01 13.35
C GLY A 18 -12.86 -7.35 12.61
N TYR A 19 -11.82 -7.93 12.12
CA TYR A 19 -11.89 -9.22 11.45
C TYR A 19 -12.38 -10.31 12.39
N ASN A 20 -13.45 -11.00 12.02
CA ASN A 20 -13.97 -12.16 12.72
C ASN A 20 -13.72 -13.42 11.89
N SER A 21 -12.69 -14.18 12.26
CA SER A 21 -12.29 -15.39 11.54
C SER A 21 -13.40 -16.43 11.45
N SER A 22 -14.16 -16.64 12.53
CA SER A 22 -15.25 -17.60 12.51
C SER A 22 -16.35 -17.21 11.52
N LYS A 23 -16.76 -15.94 11.51
CA LYS A 23 -17.74 -15.42 10.54
C LYS A 23 -17.24 -15.47 9.10
N THR A 24 -15.95 -15.32 8.88
CA THR A 24 -15.37 -15.41 7.53
C THR A 24 -15.63 -16.77 6.88
N TYR A 25 -15.65 -17.83 7.65
CA TYR A 25 -15.91 -19.18 7.15
C TYR A 25 -17.39 -19.54 7.14
N SER A 26 -18.16 -19.08 8.13
CA SER A 26 -19.55 -19.51 8.34
C SER A 26 -20.61 -18.59 7.69
N ASP A 27 -20.27 -17.34 7.39
CA ASP A 27 -21.23 -16.32 6.93
C ASP A 27 -20.72 -15.61 5.67
N SER A 28 -21.22 -16.06 4.51
CA SER A 28 -20.84 -15.49 3.23
C SER A 28 -21.34 -14.04 3.05
N LEU A 29 -22.50 -13.70 3.60
CA LEU A 29 -23.03 -12.34 3.51
C LEU A 29 -22.22 -11.38 4.36
N TRP A 30 -21.79 -11.80 5.56
CA TRP A 30 -20.88 -11.00 6.37
C TRP A 30 -19.54 -10.78 5.67
N ARG A 31 -18.99 -11.81 5.05
CA ARG A 31 -17.73 -11.72 4.29
C ARG A 31 -17.83 -10.73 3.12
N MET A 32 -18.98 -10.71 2.43
CA MET A 32 -19.22 -9.81 1.31
C MET A 32 -19.60 -8.38 1.74
N SER A 33 -20.20 -8.21 2.92
CA SER A 33 -20.70 -6.91 3.40
C SER A 33 -19.61 -6.00 3.93
N GLY A 34 -18.40 -6.51 4.11
CA GLY A 34 -17.44 -5.64 4.75
C GLY A 34 -16.06 -6.24 4.99
N TYR A 35 -15.29 -6.56 3.99
CA TYR A 35 -13.88 -6.92 4.12
C TYR A 35 -12.99 -5.66 4.27
N THR A 36 -11.89 -5.83 4.99
CA THR A 36 -10.86 -4.80 5.10
C THR A 36 -10.14 -4.64 3.76
N SER A 37 -10.02 -3.43 3.24
CA SER A 37 -9.24 -3.16 2.03
C SER A 37 -7.75 -3.46 2.25
N SER A 38 -7.06 -3.80 1.16
CA SER A 38 -5.61 -4.03 1.19
C SER A 38 -4.85 -2.81 1.75
N GLY A 39 -5.29 -1.59 1.44
CA GLY A 39 -4.68 -0.36 1.95
C GLY A 39 -4.76 -0.26 3.47
N ALA A 40 -5.95 -0.44 4.05
CA ALA A 40 -6.13 -0.40 5.50
C ALA A 40 -5.42 -1.57 6.20
N ALA A 41 -5.47 -2.78 5.61
CA ALA A 41 -4.79 -3.95 6.17
C ALA A 41 -3.26 -3.75 6.16
N ALA A 42 -2.69 -3.36 5.02
CA ALA A 42 -1.25 -3.14 4.90
C ALA A 42 -0.77 -1.96 5.75
N THR A 43 -1.53 -0.86 5.82
CA THR A 43 -1.23 0.25 6.73
C THR A 43 -1.18 -0.22 8.18
N THR A 44 -2.15 -1.05 8.60
CA THR A 44 -2.16 -1.59 9.95
C THR A 44 -0.93 -2.48 10.23
N ILE A 45 -0.54 -3.31 9.26
CA ILE A 45 0.66 -4.16 9.38
C ILE A 45 1.93 -3.30 9.41
N ALA A 46 2.02 -2.31 8.55
CA ALA A 46 3.20 -1.46 8.41
C ALA A 46 3.42 -0.51 9.59
N THR A 47 2.34 -0.06 10.26
CA THR A 47 2.39 1.02 11.25
C THR A 47 1.89 0.64 12.65
N GLY A 48 1.22 -0.51 12.78
CA GLY A 48 0.53 -0.92 14.01
C GLY A 48 -0.76 -0.12 14.30
N ARG A 49 -1.21 0.72 13.37
CA ARG A 49 -2.39 1.59 13.54
C ARG A 49 -3.46 1.28 12.52
N LYS A 50 -4.72 1.24 12.99
CA LYS A 50 -5.89 1.10 12.11
C LYS A 50 -6.19 2.41 11.40
N THR A 51 -6.70 2.30 10.18
CA THR A 51 -7.10 3.42 9.34
C THR A 51 -8.40 3.12 8.59
N TYR A 52 -8.85 4.05 7.76
CA TYR A 52 -10.01 3.85 6.89
C TYR A 52 -9.71 2.87 5.75
N ASN A 53 -10.76 2.21 5.27
CA ASN A 53 -10.66 1.44 4.03
C ASN A 53 -10.17 2.35 2.90
N ALA A 54 -9.30 1.79 2.07
CA ALA A 54 -8.64 2.45 0.94
C ALA A 54 -7.56 3.50 1.31
N SER A 55 -7.35 3.86 2.57
CA SER A 55 -6.24 4.74 2.95
C SER A 55 -4.89 4.03 2.91
N ILE A 56 -3.85 4.77 2.63
CA ILE A 56 -2.46 4.33 2.52
C ILE A 56 -1.61 5.11 3.52
N GLY A 57 -0.96 4.41 4.47
CA GLY A 57 0.03 5.00 5.37
C GLY A 57 -0.46 6.17 6.24
N THR A 58 -1.78 6.37 6.38
CA THR A 58 -2.35 7.48 7.14
C THR A 58 -3.19 7.01 8.33
N ASP A 59 -3.34 7.86 9.34
CA ASP A 59 -4.26 7.63 10.44
C ASP A 59 -5.71 7.99 10.08
N ILE A 60 -6.59 7.94 11.07
CA ILE A 60 -8.03 8.26 10.92
C ILE A 60 -8.32 9.74 10.64
N TYR A 61 -7.34 10.60 10.81
CA TYR A 61 -7.38 12.02 10.48
C TYR A 61 -6.60 12.34 9.22
N PHE A 62 -6.22 11.29 8.46
CA PHE A 62 -5.39 11.36 7.25
C PHE A 62 -3.99 11.96 7.48
N LYS A 63 -3.50 11.92 8.72
CA LYS A 63 -2.12 12.30 9.03
C LYS A 63 -1.17 11.15 8.70
N PRO A 64 0.00 11.42 8.11
CA PRO A 64 1.01 10.41 7.82
C PRO A 64 1.39 9.61 9.06
N LEU A 65 1.47 8.29 8.91
CA LEU A 65 1.94 7.35 9.91
C LEU A 65 3.30 6.82 9.49
N LYS A 66 4.24 6.79 10.41
CA LYS A 66 5.55 6.21 10.17
C LYS A 66 5.45 4.69 10.10
N SER A 67 5.89 4.12 8.99
CA SER A 67 5.94 2.69 8.78
C SER A 67 7.19 2.05 9.39
N ILE A 68 7.17 0.72 9.54
CA ILE A 68 8.35 -0.04 9.97
C ILE A 68 9.51 0.08 8.98
N ALA A 69 9.24 0.20 7.68
CA ALA A 69 10.26 0.39 6.66
C ALA A 69 10.95 1.75 6.81
N GLN A 70 10.19 2.83 6.98
CA GLN A 70 10.72 4.15 7.26
C GLN A 70 11.50 4.18 8.59
N LYS A 71 11.01 3.47 9.61
CA LYS A 71 11.73 3.35 10.88
C LYS A 71 13.06 2.60 10.74
N ALA A 72 13.10 1.57 9.92
CA ALA A 72 14.34 0.85 9.61
C ALA A 72 15.36 1.79 8.94
N LYS A 73 14.93 2.61 7.98
CA LYS A 73 15.79 3.61 7.33
C LYS A 73 16.36 4.62 8.31
N GLU A 74 15.55 5.15 9.23
CA GLU A 74 16.03 6.05 10.30
C GLU A 74 17.10 5.43 11.19
N LEU A 75 17.07 4.10 11.34
CA LEU A 75 18.06 3.34 12.10
C LEU A 75 19.27 2.92 11.25
N GLY A 76 19.42 3.47 10.05
CA GLY A 76 20.52 3.17 9.13
C GLY A 76 20.46 1.77 8.51
N LYS A 77 19.30 1.11 8.54
CA LYS A 77 19.08 -0.21 7.94
C LYS A 77 18.58 -0.08 6.52
N SER A 78 18.89 -1.08 5.69
CA SER A 78 18.28 -1.20 4.37
C SER A 78 16.83 -1.65 4.47
N ALA A 79 15.98 -1.11 3.60
CA ALA A 79 14.58 -1.49 3.51
C ALA A 79 14.13 -1.51 2.04
N GLY A 80 13.25 -2.45 1.70
CA GLY A 80 12.71 -2.56 0.35
C GLY A 80 11.30 -3.13 0.35
N VAL A 81 10.58 -2.88 -0.74
CA VAL A 81 9.26 -3.45 -0.99
C VAL A 81 9.26 -4.19 -2.32
N VAL A 82 8.71 -5.39 -2.30
CA VAL A 82 8.60 -6.26 -3.47
C VAL A 82 7.18 -6.76 -3.59
N SER A 83 6.60 -6.69 -4.77
CA SER A 83 5.22 -7.12 -5.02
C SER A 83 5.09 -7.70 -6.43
N SER A 84 4.18 -8.65 -6.59
CA SER A 84 3.76 -9.18 -7.90
C SER A 84 2.69 -8.33 -8.57
N VAL A 85 2.16 -7.32 -7.88
CA VAL A 85 1.24 -6.32 -8.43
C VAL A 85 1.98 -5.03 -8.76
N GLN A 86 1.26 -4.06 -9.30
CA GLN A 86 1.79 -2.72 -9.56
C GLN A 86 2.51 -2.16 -8.31
N PHE A 87 3.70 -1.59 -8.50
CA PHE A 87 4.53 -1.12 -7.36
C PHE A 87 3.83 -0.05 -6.50
N ALA A 88 2.97 0.78 -7.10
CA ALA A 88 2.16 1.77 -6.39
C ALA A 88 0.83 1.21 -5.85
N HIS A 89 0.60 -0.11 -5.95
CA HIS A 89 -0.59 -0.74 -5.39
C HIS A 89 -0.61 -0.62 -3.85
N ALA A 90 -1.78 -0.71 -3.29
CA ALA A 90 -2.03 -0.44 -1.86
C ALA A 90 -1.11 -1.17 -0.90
N THR A 91 -0.79 -2.44 -1.14
CA THR A 91 0.01 -3.24 -0.22
C THR A 91 1.46 -2.77 -0.13
N PRO A 92 2.25 -2.68 -1.23
CA PRO A 92 3.60 -2.15 -1.15
C PRO A 92 3.62 -0.66 -0.76
N ALA A 93 2.68 0.14 -1.28
CA ALA A 93 2.59 1.56 -1.00
C ALA A 93 2.43 1.88 0.49
N SER A 94 1.65 1.09 1.23
CA SER A 94 1.41 1.33 2.67
C SER A 94 2.66 1.25 3.56
N PHE A 95 3.75 0.68 3.06
CA PHE A 95 5.04 0.65 3.77
C PHE A 95 5.92 1.85 3.46
N VAL A 96 5.59 2.64 2.42
CA VAL A 96 6.48 3.65 1.86
C VAL A 96 5.81 5.02 1.76
N ALA A 97 4.55 5.06 1.30
CA ALA A 97 3.83 6.28 0.93
C ALA A 97 2.62 6.56 1.82
N HIS A 98 2.07 7.77 1.66
CA HIS A 98 0.92 8.26 2.40
C HIS A 98 -0.10 8.85 1.43
N ASN A 99 -1.32 8.30 1.43
CA ASN A 99 -2.39 8.85 0.61
C ASN A 99 -3.76 8.58 1.24
N VAL A 100 -4.69 9.49 1.03
CA VAL A 100 -6.07 9.34 1.52
C VAL A 100 -6.82 8.23 0.79
N HIS A 101 -6.40 7.92 -0.44
CA HIS A 101 -7.08 6.90 -1.24
C HIS A 101 -6.12 6.13 -2.15
N ARG A 102 -6.24 4.80 -2.12
CA ARG A 102 -5.39 3.86 -2.86
C ARG A 102 -5.40 4.00 -4.38
N ASN A 103 -6.43 4.61 -4.94
CA ASN A 103 -6.56 4.79 -6.40
C ASN A 103 -5.79 6.00 -6.92
N ASN A 104 -5.18 6.80 -6.05
CA ASN A 104 -4.33 7.92 -6.43
C ASN A 104 -2.93 7.42 -6.81
N TYR A 105 -2.88 6.51 -7.79
CA TYR A 105 -1.67 5.76 -8.16
C TYR A 105 -0.50 6.66 -8.53
N GLU A 106 -0.75 7.74 -9.24
CA GLU A 106 0.29 8.65 -9.69
C GLU A 106 0.97 9.36 -8.51
N GLU A 107 0.19 9.92 -7.58
CA GLU A 107 0.69 10.58 -6.38
C GLU A 107 1.48 9.60 -5.51
N ILE A 108 0.92 8.39 -5.31
CA ILE A 108 1.55 7.32 -4.55
C ILE A 108 2.87 6.92 -5.20
N ALA A 109 2.89 6.71 -6.52
CA ALA A 109 4.10 6.33 -7.25
C ALA A 109 5.19 7.40 -7.13
N GLN A 110 4.82 8.68 -7.27
CA GLN A 110 5.77 9.79 -7.12
C GLN A 110 6.37 9.86 -5.72
N GLU A 111 5.56 9.65 -4.67
CA GLU A 111 6.04 9.63 -3.30
C GLU A 111 6.97 8.44 -3.06
N MET A 112 6.59 7.25 -3.53
CA MET A 112 7.43 6.05 -3.42
C MET A 112 8.80 6.22 -4.08
N ILE A 113 8.84 6.75 -5.31
CA ILE A 113 10.09 6.96 -6.06
C ILE A 113 10.99 7.99 -5.36
N LYS A 114 10.42 8.99 -4.71
CA LYS A 114 11.16 10.02 -3.97
C LYS A 114 11.55 9.60 -2.55
N SER A 115 11.09 8.45 -2.09
CA SER A 115 11.35 7.95 -0.74
C SER A 115 12.80 7.51 -0.53
N ASP A 116 13.20 7.31 0.72
CA ASP A 116 14.52 6.79 1.10
C ASP A 116 14.61 5.26 1.05
N ILE A 117 13.57 4.58 0.57
CA ILE A 117 13.56 3.12 0.44
C ILE A 117 14.56 2.68 -0.62
N ASP A 118 15.39 1.69 -0.30
CA ASP A 118 16.50 1.30 -1.16
C ASP A 118 16.04 0.53 -2.41
N ILE A 119 14.99 -0.30 -2.28
CA ILE A 119 14.51 -1.16 -3.35
C ILE A 119 12.98 -1.06 -3.43
N ILE A 120 12.47 -0.77 -4.61
CA ILE A 120 11.07 -0.88 -4.97
C ILE A 120 10.99 -1.77 -6.21
N PHE A 121 10.28 -2.90 -6.09
CA PHE A 121 10.17 -3.89 -7.13
C PHE A 121 8.71 -4.31 -7.30
N GLY A 122 8.16 -4.12 -8.48
CA GLY A 122 6.77 -4.45 -8.77
C GLY A 122 6.41 -4.26 -10.24
N CYS A 123 5.20 -4.58 -10.60
CA CYS A 123 4.64 -4.33 -11.94
C CYS A 123 4.33 -2.85 -12.15
N GLY A 124 3.81 -2.48 -13.32
CA GLY A 124 3.32 -1.14 -13.62
C GLY A 124 4.20 -0.37 -14.60
N ASN A 125 4.94 -1.07 -15.48
CA ASN A 125 5.64 -0.41 -16.57
C ASN A 125 4.62 0.04 -17.64
N PRO A 126 4.42 1.36 -17.86
CA PRO A 126 3.38 1.86 -18.77
C PRO A 126 3.66 1.55 -20.25
N TYR A 127 4.87 1.12 -20.58
CA TYR A 127 5.26 0.84 -21.96
C TYR A 127 5.01 -0.62 -22.40
N PHE A 128 4.47 -1.46 -21.52
CA PHE A 128 4.27 -2.87 -21.80
C PHE A 128 2.94 -3.36 -21.22
N ASP A 129 2.27 -4.22 -21.99
CA ASP A 129 1.06 -4.91 -21.56
C ASP A 129 1.37 -6.15 -20.69
N ASN A 130 0.32 -6.89 -20.30
CA ASN A 130 0.43 -8.10 -19.48
C ASN A 130 1.21 -9.24 -20.15
N ASP A 131 1.24 -9.27 -21.47
CA ASP A 131 1.95 -10.28 -22.26
C ASP A 131 3.40 -9.87 -22.54
N GLY A 132 3.82 -8.70 -22.04
CA GLY A 132 5.15 -8.14 -22.25
C GLY A 132 5.35 -7.55 -23.63
N LYS A 133 4.27 -7.30 -24.38
CA LYS A 133 4.32 -6.57 -25.65
C LYS A 133 4.31 -5.08 -25.37
N LYS A 134 4.92 -4.32 -26.26
CA LYS A 134 4.92 -2.85 -26.15
C LYS A 134 3.49 -2.33 -26.25
N SER A 135 3.05 -1.59 -25.24
CA SER A 135 1.72 -0.97 -25.21
C SER A 135 1.71 0.27 -26.11
N GLU A 136 0.70 0.40 -26.96
CA GLU A 136 0.50 1.57 -27.82
C GLU A 136 -0.20 2.72 -27.04
N ASN A 137 -0.89 2.42 -25.96
CA ASN A 137 -1.78 3.35 -25.26
C ASN A 137 -1.22 3.88 -23.93
N ASN A 138 -0.02 3.52 -23.52
CA ASN A 138 0.57 3.90 -22.23
C ASN A 138 -0.34 3.61 -21.00
N GLU A 139 -1.26 2.67 -21.12
CA GLU A 139 -2.12 2.28 -20.01
C GLU A 139 -1.35 1.36 -19.06
N VAL A 140 -1.32 1.74 -17.79
CA VAL A 140 -0.72 0.92 -16.74
C VAL A 140 -1.67 -0.24 -16.43
N SER A 141 -1.26 -1.45 -16.78
CA SER A 141 -2.03 -2.64 -16.42
C SER A 141 -1.89 -2.98 -14.94
N ASP A 142 -3.01 -3.27 -14.27
CA ASP A 142 -3.04 -3.71 -12.87
C ASP A 142 -2.43 -5.10 -12.63
N THR A 143 -2.21 -5.88 -13.69
CA THR A 143 -1.80 -7.28 -13.62
C THR A 143 -0.61 -7.60 -14.51
N CYS A 144 0.45 -6.82 -14.46
CA CYS A 144 1.63 -7.10 -15.27
C CYS A 144 2.51 -8.18 -14.62
N PHE A 145 2.51 -9.40 -15.16
CA PHE A 145 3.42 -10.46 -14.74
C PHE A 145 4.76 -10.49 -15.50
N THR A 146 4.89 -9.74 -16.57
CA THR A 146 5.97 -9.95 -17.54
C THR A 146 7.05 -8.87 -17.59
N LYS A 147 6.79 -7.64 -17.10
CA LYS A 147 7.85 -6.62 -17.00
C LYS A 147 7.74 -5.81 -15.71
N VAL A 148 8.70 -6.04 -14.90
CA VAL A 148 8.84 -5.49 -13.56
C VAL A 148 9.50 -4.12 -13.65
N VAL A 149 8.95 -3.16 -12.91
CA VAL A 149 9.62 -1.89 -12.66
C VAL A 149 10.55 -2.07 -11.48
N PHE A 150 11.82 -1.84 -11.70
CA PHE A 150 12.86 -1.93 -10.70
C PHE A 150 13.43 -0.55 -10.44
N PHE A 151 13.23 -0.02 -9.25
CA PHE A 151 13.88 1.18 -8.79
C PHE A 151 14.89 0.79 -7.70
N MET A 152 16.16 1.02 -7.97
CA MET A 152 17.18 1.09 -6.95
C MET A 152 17.43 2.57 -6.66
N ASN A 153 17.06 3.02 -5.49
CA ASN A 153 17.65 4.25 -4.98
C ASN A 153 19.11 3.94 -4.70
N ARG A 154 19.97 4.43 -5.59
CA ARG A 154 21.41 4.28 -5.50
C ARG A 154 21.84 4.61 -4.06
N LEU A 155 22.54 3.69 -3.43
CA LEU A 155 23.33 3.99 -2.25
C LEU A 155 24.08 5.29 -2.57
N ARG A 156 23.77 6.35 -1.87
CA ARG A 156 24.58 7.56 -1.94
C ARG A 156 25.96 7.12 -1.57
N SER A 157 26.85 7.05 -2.56
CA SER A 157 28.27 6.94 -2.30
C SER A 157 28.61 8.10 -1.39
N THR A 158 29.02 7.80 -0.18
CA THR A 158 29.77 8.69 0.66
C THR A 158 31.10 8.90 -0.04
N GLU A 159 31.12 9.80 -1.01
CA GLU A 159 32.37 10.42 -1.45
C GLU A 159 32.58 11.61 -0.51
N ASN A 160 33.47 11.41 0.43
CA ASN A 160 34.22 12.49 1.05
C ASN A 160 35.23 13.04 0.07
#